data_5b64dff2c6dc9099b372eba76ccc5913
#
_entry.id   5b64dff2c6dc9099b372eba76ccc5913
#
_cell.length_a   1.000
_cell.length_b   1.000
_cell.length_c   1.000
_cell.angle_alpha   90.00
_cell.angle_beta   90.00
_cell.angle_gamma   90.00
#
_symmetry.space_group_name_H-M   'P 1'
#
loop_
_entity.id
_entity.type
_entity.pdbx_description
1 polymer ?
#
loop_
_entity_poly.entity_id
_entity_poly.type
_entity_poly.pdbx_seq_one_letter_code
_entity_poly.pdbx_strand_id
1 'polypeptide(L)'
;SSVMVMITSIILGVVSALKRGKFTDRAIRSVAFFLTALPSYWIASILIIYVSVKLNILPTSGLTGPESYILPVIVITIAYAGIYFRNVRRSMVEQLNEDYVLYLRASGVKSITLMLHVLRNALQVAVSIFCMSIPMIMGGLVVIEYIFAWPGLGQLSLKAILE
;
A
#
# COMPACT_ATOMS: atom_id res chain seq x y z
N SER A 1 3.31 4.77 8.49
CA SER A 1 2.77 3.60 7.76
C SER A 1 1.95 4.01 6.54
N SER A 2 0.95 4.89 6.68
CA SER A 2 0.05 5.29 5.57
C SER A 2 0.80 5.86 4.37
N VAL A 3 1.84 6.66 4.59
CA VAL A 3 2.68 7.20 3.52
C VAL A 3 3.40 6.09 2.75
N MET A 4 3.93 5.07 3.43
CA MET A 4 4.59 3.93 2.79
C MET A 4 3.60 3.10 1.96
N VAL A 5 2.40 2.86 2.48
CA VAL A 5 1.32 2.20 1.73
C VAL A 5 1.02 2.96 0.43
N MET A 6 0.86 4.28 0.52
CA MET A 6 0.56 5.14 -0.63
C MET A 6 1.70 5.12 -1.66
N ILE A 7 2.94 5.33 -1.24
CA ILE A 7 4.10 5.33 -2.15
C ILE A 7 4.24 3.99 -2.86
N THR A 8 4.19 2.88 -2.11
CA THR A 8 4.30 1.53 -2.69
C THR A 8 3.18 1.25 -3.69
N SER A 9 1.96 1.65 -3.35
CA SER A 9 0.79 1.47 -4.23
C SER A 9 0.88 2.28 -5.51
N ILE A 10 1.37 3.52 -5.44
CA ILE A 10 1.57 4.37 -6.61
C ILE A 10 2.64 3.76 -7.53
N ILE A 11 3.80 3.40 -6.99
CA ILE A 11 4.90 2.82 -7.77
C ILE A 11 4.44 1.55 -8.48
N LEU A 12 3.86 0.60 -7.74
CA LEU A 12 3.39 -0.66 -8.30
C LEU A 12 2.26 -0.45 -9.31
N GLY A 13 1.31 0.45 -9.02
CA GLY A 13 0.18 0.77 -9.89
C GLY A 13 0.60 1.36 -11.21
N VAL A 14 1.51 2.33 -11.18
CA VAL A 14 2.07 2.97 -12.39
C VAL A 14 2.86 1.95 -13.22
N VAL A 15 3.78 1.21 -12.60
CA VAL A 15 4.60 0.19 -13.30
C VAL A 15 3.71 -0.86 -13.96
N SER A 16 2.69 -1.34 -13.25
CA SER A 16 1.75 -2.33 -13.75
C SER A 16 0.89 -1.78 -14.90
N ALA A 17 0.43 -0.53 -14.81
CA ALA A 17 -0.36 0.12 -15.86
C ALA A 17 0.46 0.32 -17.14
N LEU A 18 1.70 0.79 -17.02
CA LEU A 18 2.62 0.99 -18.15
C LEU A 18 3.00 -0.32 -18.85
N LYS A 19 3.08 -1.40 -18.09
CA LYS A 19 3.39 -2.74 -18.60
C LYS A 19 2.13 -3.62 -18.79
N ARG A 20 0.98 -2.98 -19.02
CA ARG A 20 -0.31 -3.66 -19.19
C ARG A 20 -0.21 -4.82 -20.20
N GLY A 21 -0.71 -5.99 -19.78
CA GLY A 21 -0.73 -7.21 -20.57
C GLY A 21 0.60 -7.98 -20.64
N LYS A 22 1.70 -7.41 -20.16
CA LYS A 22 3.00 -8.09 -20.08
C LYS A 22 3.07 -9.00 -18.85
N PHE A 23 4.08 -9.89 -18.84
CA PHE A 23 4.35 -10.79 -17.72
C PHE A 23 4.49 -10.04 -16.38
N THR A 24 5.19 -8.88 -16.38
CA THR A 24 5.37 -8.04 -15.20
C THR A 24 4.04 -7.57 -14.60
N ASP A 25 3.09 -7.13 -15.42
CA ASP A 25 1.75 -6.72 -14.96
C ASP A 25 1.01 -7.91 -14.33
N ARG A 26 1.08 -9.08 -14.96
CA ARG A 26 0.47 -10.31 -14.42
C ARG A 26 1.11 -10.70 -13.07
N ALA A 27 2.42 -10.71 -13.00
CA ALA A 27 3.15 -11.05 -11.77
C ALA A 27 2.80 -10.11 -10.61
N ILE A 28 2.84 -8.78 -10.83
CA ILE A 28 2.49 -7.80 -9.79
C ILE A 28 1.04 -8.01 -9.31
N ARG A 29 0.09 -8.20 -10.22
CA ARG A 29 -1.32 -8.44 -9.87
C ARG A 29 -1.52 -9.73 -9.08
N SER A 30 -0.86 -10.82 -9.48
CA SER A 30 -0.97 -12.10 -8.77
C SER A 30 -0.37 -12.02 -7.38
N VAL A 31 0.81 -11.42 -7.22
CA VAL A 31 1.45 -11.23 -5.92
C VAL A 31 0.60 -10.31 -5.03
N ALA A 32 0.14 -9.18 -5.54
CA ALA A 32 -0.70 -8.26 -4.80
C ALA A 32 -2.03 -8.91 -4.37
N PHE A 33 -2.64 -9.72 -5.24
CA PHE A 33 -3.85 -10.48 -4.91
C PHE A 33 -3.60 -11.48 -3.78
N PHE A 34 -2.53 -12.27 -3.90
CA PHE A 34 -2.16 -13.27 -2.89
C PHE A 34 -1.90 -12.62 -1.53
N LEU A 35 -1.10 -11.56 -1.50
CA LEU A 35 -0.76 -10.87 -0.26
C LEU A 35 -1.97 -10.22 0.42
N THR A 36 -2.92 -9.68 -0.35
CA THR A 36 -4.15 -9.10 0.23
C THR A 36 -5.18 -10.14 0.68
N ALA A 37 -5.05 -11.38 0.24
CA ALA A 37 -5.90 -12.47 0.74
C ALA A 37 -5.45 -12.99 2.11
N LEU A 38 -4.22 -12.69 2.52
CA LEU A 38 -3.68 -13.12 3.81
C LEU A 38 -4.12 -12.15 4.93
N PRO A 39 -4.57 -12.68 6.07
CA PRO A 39 -4.85 -11.85 7.25
C PRO A 39 -3.58 -11.13 7.73
N SER A 40 -3.71 -9.85 8.12
CA SER A 40 -2.57 -9.04 8.57
C SER A 40 -1.83 -9.62 9.77
N TYR A 41 -2.55 -10.22 10.71
CA TYR A 41 -1.95 -10.89 11.88
C TYR A 41 -1.09 -12.08 11.47
N TRP A 42 -1.44 -12.80 10.42
CA TRP A 42 -0.68 -13.94 9.92
C TRP A 42 0.63 -13.48 9.29
N ILE A 43 0.58 -12.41 8.48
CA ILE A 43 1.78 -11.77 7.93
C ILE A 43 2.69 -11.28 9.05
N ALA A 44 2.13 -10.63 10.09
CA ALA A 44 2.87 -10.18 11.26
C ALA A 44 3.59 -11.33 11.97
N SER A 45 2.89 -12.42 12.25
CA SER A 45 3.45 -13.59 12.93
C SER A 45 4.58 -14.22 12.14
N ILE A 46 4.43 -14.38 10.83
CA ILE A 46 5.49 -14.92 9.97
C ILE A 46 6.73 -14.01 10.01
N LEU A 47 6.55 -12.70 9.86
CA LEU A 47 7.66 -11.76 9.86
C LEU A 47 8.37 -11.72 11.22
N ILE A 48 7.64 -11.78 12.33
CA ILE A 48 8.23 -11.87 13.68
C ILE A 48 9.08 -13.14 13.78
N ILE A 49 8.54 -14.31 13.41
CA ILE A 49 9.26 -15.57 13.51
C ILE A 49 10.53 -15.56 12.65
N TYR A 50 10.45 -15.13 11.41
CA TYR A 50 11.61 -15.18 10.51
C TYR A 50 12.60 -14.06 10.77
N VAL A 51 12.15 -12.81 10.90
CA VAL A 51 13.05 -11.64 10.95
C VAL A 51 13.54 -11.38 12.38
N SER A 52 12.65 -11.49 13.38
CA SER A 52 13.03 -11.19 14.77
C SER A 52 13.59 -12.39 15.50
N VAL A 53 12.94 -13.57 15.40
CA VAL A 53 13.35 -14.75 16.18
C VAL A 53 14.47 -15.52 15.50
N LYS A 54 14.34 -15.83 14.19
CA LYS A 54 15.36 -16.64 13.50
C LYS A 54 16.58 -15.84 13.08
N LEU A 55 16.39 -14.66 12.50
CA LEU A 55 17.48 -13.82 12.02
C LEU A 55 18.01 -12.84 13.06
N ASN A 56 17.26 -12.59 14.14
CA ASN A 56 17.60 -11.67 15.24
C ASN A 56 18.00 -10.25 14.76
N ILE A 57 17.34 -9.77 13.68
CA ILE A 57 17.65 -8.49 13.05
C ILE A 57 16.83 -7.34 13.66
N LEU A 58 15.54 -7.60 13.97
CA LEU A 58 14.60 -6.60 14.46
C LEU A 58 13.94 -7.07 15.75
N PRO A 59 13.51 -6.14 16.65
CA PRO A 59 12.84 -6.51 17.88
C PRO A 59 11.49 -7.18 17.60
N THR A 60 11.10 -8.11 18.47
CA THR A 60 9.83 -8.86 18.37
C THR A 60 8.62 -8.02 18.74
N SER A 61 8.76 -7.15 19.76
CA SER A 61 7.68 -6.35 20.33
C SER A 61 8.22 -5.19 21.18
N GLY A 62 7.36 -4.23 21.50
CA GLY A 62 7.68 -3.06 22.31
C GLY A 62 8.35 -1.94 21.53
N LEU A 63 8.50 -0.79 22.19
CA LEU A 63 9.17 0.41 21.64
C LEU A 63 10.57 0.53 22.24
N THR A 64 11.52 -0.23 21.71
CA THR A 64 12.92 -0.21 22.15
C THR A 64 13.79 0.78 21.38
N GLY A 65 13.34 1.23 20.21
CA GLY A 65 14.07 2.15 19.34
C GLY A 65 13.37 2.35 17.99
N PRO A 66 13.98 3.10 17.07
CA PRO A 66 13.41 3.34 15.74
C PRO A 66 13.22 2.06 14.92
N GLU A 67 14.00 1.01 15.18
CA GLU A 67 13.87 -0.29 14.51
C GLU A 67 12.54 -0.97 14.82
N SER A 68 11.92 -0.67 15.98
CA SER A 68 10.61 -1.24 16.36
C SER A 68 9.48 -0.85 15.40
N TYR A 69 9.65 0.24 14.63
CA TYR A 69 8.67 0.68 13.63
C TYR A 69 8.71 -0.10 12.32
N ILE A 70 9.81 -0.78 12.02
CA ILE A 70 10.05 -1.36 10.69
C ILE A 70 9.06 -2.49 10.41
N LEU A 71 8.98 -3.49 11.28
CA LEU A 71 8.09 -4.64 11.08
C LEU A 71 6.61 -4.27 10.98
N PRO A 72 6.05 -3.47 11.91
CA PRO A 72 4.65 -3.03 11.80
C PRO A 72 4.36 -2.25 10.51
N VAL A 73 5.28 -1.38 10.09
CA VAL A 73 5.12 -0.61 8.84
C VAL A 73 5.12 -1.54 7.63
N ILE A 74 5.98 -2.55 7.60
CA ILE A 74 6.02 -3.55 6.51
C ILE A 74 4.71 -4.34 6.49
N VAL A 75 4.22 -4.84 7.64
CA VAL A 75 2.97 -5.59 7.73
C VAL A 75 1.80 -4.79 7.18
N ILE A 76 1.64 -3.54 7.64
CA ILE A 76 0.59 -2.63 7.18
C ILE A 76 0.72 -2.38 5.67
N THR A 77 1.94 -2.15 5.20
CA THR A 77 2.18 -1.90 3.78
C THR A 77 1.78 -3.11 2.94
N ILE A 78 2.16 -4.31 3.33
CA ILE A 78 1.79 -5.54 2.61
C ILE A 78 0.28 -5.75 2.64
N ALA A 79 -0.37 -5.58 3.79
CA ALA A 79 -1.79 -5.83 3.95
C ALA A 79 -2.67 -4.87 3.11
N TYR A 80 -2.28 -3.61 3.00
CA TYR A 80 -3.10 -2.59 2.37
C TYR A 80 -2.64 -2.15 0.97
N ALA A 81 -1.33 -2.26 0.65
CA ALA A 81 -0.82 -1.78 -0.64
C ALA A 81 -1.48 -2.44 -1.84
N GLY A 82 -1.85 -3.72 -1.76
CA GLY A 82 -2.51 -4.42 -2.86
C GLY A 82 -3.91 -3.90 -3.17
N ILE A 83 -4.62 -3.33 -2.19
CA ILE A 83 -5.93 -2.71 -2.40
C ILE A 83 -5.76 -1.39 -3.18
N TYR A 84 -4.87 -0.53 -2.70
CA TYR A 84 -4.63 0.80 -3.32
C TYR A 84 -3.89 0.69 -4.65
N PHE A 85 -2.98 -0.26 -4.80
CA PHE A 85 -2.34 -0.60 -6.06
C PHE A 85 -3.37 -0.84 -7.18
N ARG A 86 -4.43 -1.62 -6.91
CA ARG A 86 -5.49 -1.89 -7.90
C ARG A 86 -6.21 -0.61 -8.31
N ASN A 87 -6.48 0.28 -7.38
CA ASN A 87 -7.13 1.57 -7.66
C ASN A 87 -6.23 2.48 -8.50
N VAL A 88 -4.94 2.63 -8.14
CA VAL A 88 -3.97 3.42 -8.92
C VAL A 88 -3.83 2.86 -10.34
N ARG A 89 -3.64 1.53 -10.46
CA ARG A 89 -3.53 0.87 -11.76
C ARG A 89 -4.78 1.09 -12.62
N ARG A 90 -5.96 0.93 -12.05
CA ARG A 90 -7.23 1.13 -12.75
C ARG A 90 -7.35 2.56 -13.26
N SER A 91 -7.15 3.53 -12.39
CA SER A 91 -7.20 4.95 -12.73
C SER A 91 -6.19 5.32 -13.82
N MET A 92 -4.94 4.81 -13.74
CA MET A 92 -3.93 4.99 -14.79
C MET A 92 -4.37 4.42 -16.14
N VAL A 93 -4.96 3.22 -16.14
CA VAL A 93 -5.44 2.58 -17.37
C VAL A 93 -6.62 3.33 -17.97
N GLU A 94 -7.55 3.80 -17.14
CA GLU A 94 -8.68 4.64 -17.58
C GLU A 94 -8.16 5.92 -18.22
N GLN A 95 -7.28 6.65 -17.53
CA GLN A 95 -6.70 7.90 -18.04
C GLN A 95 -5.91 7.70 -19.35
N LEU A 96 -5.21 6.59 -19.52
CA LEU A 96 -4.48 6.30 -20.76
C LEU A 96 -5.39 6.06 -21.98
N ASN A 97 -6.66 5.76 -21.77
CA ASN A 97 -7.64 5.54 -22.81
C ASN A 97 -8.53 6.77 -23.09
N GLU A 98 -8.34 7.87 -22.37
CA GLU A 98 -9.10 9.12 -22.56
C GLU A 98 -8.71 9.86 -23.85
N ASP A 99 -9.67 10.58 -24.44
CA ASP A 99 -9.51 11.30 -25.72
C ASP A 99 -8.40 12.35 -25.68
N TYR A 100 -8.18 12.99 -24.52
CA TYR A 100 -7.09 13.97 -24.40
C TYR A 100 -5.71 13.37 -24.62
N VAL A 101 -5.51 12.07 -24.29
CA VAL A 101 -4.26 11.35 -24.53
C VAL A 101 -4.03 11.18 -26.03
N LEU A 102 -5.09 10.85 -26.78
CA LEU A 102 -5.03 10.76 -28.23
C LEU A 102 -4.69 12.13 -28.86
N TYR A 103 -5.36 13.18 -28.40
CA TYR A 103 -5.09 14.57 -28.82
C TYR A 103 -3.64 14.99 -28.55
N LEU A 104 -3.13 14.77 -27.35
CA LEU A 104 -1.74 15.09 -26.98
C LEU A 104 -0.71 14.33 -27.82
N ARG A 105 -0.99 13.05 -28.15
CA ARG A 105 -0.14 12.27 -29.06
C ARG A 105 -0.15 12.83 -30.47
N ALA A 106 -1.33 13.16 -31.00
CA ALA A 106 -1.46 13.74 -32.33
C ALA A 106 -0.79 15.11 -32.45
N SER A 107 -0.79 15.90 -31.35
CA SER A 107 -0.12 17.20 -31.25
C SER A 107 1.42 17.10 -31.08
N GLY A 108 2.00 15.88 -31.09
CA GLY A 108 3.45 15.70 -31.00
C GLY A 108 4.05 15.95 -29.61
N VAL A 109 3.25 15.94 -28.55
CA VAL A 109 3.73 16.11 -27.18
C VAL A 109 4.65 14.96 -26.79
N LYS A 110 5.79 15.28 -26.17
CA LYS A 110 6.77 14.27 -25.73
C LYS A 110 6.12 13.26 -24.78
N SER A 111 6.46 11.98 -24.94
CA SER A 111 5.90 10.87 -24.14
C SER A 111 6.02 11.08 -22.63
N ILE A 112 7.11 11.71 -22.16
CA ILE A 112 7.30 11.98 -20.73
C ILE A 112 6.27 13.01 -20.21
N THR A 113 6.03 14.09 -20.97
CA THR A 113 5.07 15.13 -20.61
C THR A 113 3.65 14.56 -20.60
N LEU A 114 3.30 13.77 -21.63
CA LEU A 114 2.02 13.06 -21.68
C LEU A 114 1.83 12.15 -20.45
N MET A 115 2.87 11.38 -20.11
CA MET A 115 2.81 10.49 -18.95
C MET A 115 2.62 11.24 -17.63
N LEU A 116 3.23 12.40 -17.47
CA LEU A 116 3.03 13.27 -16.30
C LEU A 116 1.59 13.78 -16.20
N HIS A 117 0.96 14.15 -17.32
CA HIS A 117 -0.47 14.53 -17.33
C HIS A 117 -1.37 13.36 -16.93
N VAL A 118 -1.15 12.18 -17.52
CA VAL A 118 -1.89 10.96 -17.17
C VAL A 118 -1.71 10.62 -15.68
N LEU A 119 -0.48 10.66 -15.19
CA LEU A 119 -0.18 10.37 -13.78
C LEU A 119 -0.87 11.37 -12.85
N ARG A 120 -0.78 12.65 -13.13
CA ARG A 120 -1.42 13.70 -12.32
C ARG A 120 -2.93 13.49 -12.20
N ASN A 121 -3.61 13.22 -13.31
CA ASN A 121 -5.04 12.98 -13.33
C ASN A 121 -5.42 11.68 -12.60
N ALA A 122 -4.68 10.60 -12.85
CA ALA A 122 -4.90 9.31 -12.19
C ALA A 122 -4.69 9.38 -10.68
N LEU A 123 -3.70 10.15 -10.22
CA LEU A 123 -3.40 10.29 -8.79
C LEU A 123 -4.49 11.07 -8.04
N GLN A 124 -5.20 11.99 -8.66
CA GLN A 124 -6.31 12.71 -7.99
C GLN A 124 -7.35 11.73 -7.46
N VAL A 125 -7.78 10.77 -8.29
CA VAL A 125 -8.75 9.74 -7.91
C VAL A 125 -8.15 8.80 -6.85
N ALA A 126 -6.90 8.35 -7.07
CA ALA A 126 -6.24 7.43 -6.15
C ALA A 126 -6.03 8.04 -4.75
N VAL A 127 -5.63 9.31 -4.67
CA VAL A 127 -5.45 10.03 -3.40
C VAL A 127 -6.80 10.22 -2.69
N SER A 128 -7.87 10.58 -3.42
CA SER A 128 -9.20 10.71 -2.83
C SER A 128 -9.67 9.40 -2.19
N ILE A 129 -9.53 8.26 -2.89
CA ILE A 129 -9.87 6.93 -2.36
C ILE A 129 -9.01 6.62 -1.13
N PHE A 130 -7.72 6.93 -1.17
CA PHE A 130 -6.81 6.71 -0.05
C PHE A 130 -7.23 7.52 1.18
N CYS A 131 -7.52 8.81 1.02
CA CYS A 131 -7.97 9.66 2.13
C CYS A 131 -9.27 9.15 2.77
N MET A 132 -10.23 8.72 1.96
CA MET A 132 -11.49 8.13 2.46
C MET A 132 -11.28 6.80 3.20
N SER A 133 -10.16 6.11 2.94
CA SER A 133 -9.86 4.82 3.57
C SER A 133 -9.03 4.93 4.85
N ILE A 134 -8.57 6.13 5.22
CA ILE A 134 -7.77 6.33 6.45
C ILE A 134 -8.48 5.78 7.69
N PRO A 135 -9.80 6.03 7.93
CA PRO A 135 -10.49 5.48 9.09
C PRO A 135 -10.49 3.94 9.11
N MET A 136 -10.62 3.30 7.94
CA MET A 136 -10.57 1.83 7.82
C MET A 136 -9.18 1.29 8.16
N ILE A 137 -8.12 1.96 7.72
CA ILE A 137 -6.73 1.60 8.07
C ILE A 137 -6.54 1.73 9.58
N MET A 138 -7.03 2.81 10.18
CA MET A 138 -6.92 3.03 11.63
C MET A 138 -7.61 1.92 12.43
N GLY A 139 -8.79 1.46 12.01
CA GLY A 139 -9.47 0.32 12.64
C GLY A 139 -8.66 -0.98 12.55
N GLY A 140 -8.01 -1.24 11.42
CA GLY A 140 -7.15 -2.41 11.23
C GLY A 140 -5.81 -2.35 11.99
N LEU A 141 -5.36 -1.17 12.40
CA LEU A 141 -4.14 -1.00 13.19
C LEU A 141 -4.23 -1.59 14.58
N VAL A 142 -5.42 -1.67 15.19
CA VAL A 142 -5.63 -2.19 16.56
C VAL A 142 -5.01 -3.57 16.72
N VAL A 143 -5.24 -4.47 15.76
CA VAL A 143 -4.70 -5.83 15.79
C VAL A 143 -3.18 -5.83 15.72
N ILE A 144 -2.60 -4.98 14.89
CA ILE A 144 -1.16 -4.87 14.71
C ILE A 144 -0.50 -4.24 15.95
N GLU A 145 -1.11 -3.22 16.53
CA GLU A 145 -0.67 -2.61 17.80
C GLU A 145 -0.65 -3.64 18.93
N TYR A 146 -1.65 -4.51 18.98
CA TYR A 146 -1.71 -5.58 19.97
C TYR A 146 -0.58 -6.61 19.77
N ILE A 147 -0.36 -7.07 18.54
CA ILE A 147 0.65 -8.09 18.22
C ILE A 147 2.07 -7.59 18.53
N PHE A 148 2.35 -6.32 18.18
CA PHE A 148 3.66 -5.71 18.42
C PHE A 148 3.80 -5.05 19.79
N ALA A 149 2.79 -5.18 20.67
CA ALA A 149 2.72 -4.55 21.99
C ALA A 149 3.02 -3.03 21.94
N TRP A 150 2.39 -2.35 20.98
CA TRP A 150 2.55 -0.91 20.79
C TRP A 150 1.48 -0.12 21.54
N PRO A 151 1.86 0.92 22.29
CA PRO A 151 0.91 1.83 22.92
C PRO A 151 0.33 2.79 21.88
N GLY A 152 -0.65 2.32 21.10
CA GLY A 152 -1.30 3.09 20.04
C GLY A 152 -2.73 3.46 20.37
N LEU A 153 -3.36 4.23 19.46
CA LEU A 153 -4.75 4.66 19.59
C LEU A 153 -5.75 3.50 19.66
N GLY A 154 -5.44 2.40 19.01
CA GLY A 154 -6.27 1.20 19.03
C GLY A 154 -6.31 0.53 20.40
N GLN A 155 -5.16 0.41 21.05
CA GLN A 155 -5.09 -0.10 22.43
C GLN A 155 -5.80 0.82 23.43
N LEU A 156 -5.64 2.14 23.27
CA LEU A 156 -6.34 3.11 24.10
C LEU A 156 -7.86 3.02 23.95
N SER A 157 -8.34 2.88 22.71
CA SER A 157 -9.76 2.71 22.44
C SER A 157 -10.32 1.40 23.03
N LEU A 158 -9.58 0.30 22.95
CA LEU A 158 -9.96 -0.97 23.56
C LEU A 158 -10.03 -0.89 25.08
N LYS A 159 -9.06 -0.24 25.72
CA LYS A 159 -9.07 -0.01 27.16
C LYS A 159 -10.30 0.80 27.58
N ALA A 160 -10.58 1.91 26.88
CA ALA A 160 -11.72 2.78 27.19
C ALA A 160 -13.10 2.12 26.96
N ILE A 161 -13.18 1.02 26.23
CA ILE A 161 -14.42 0.25 26.01
C ILE A 161 -14.59 -0.82 27.09
N LEU A 162 -13.49 -1.36 27.61
CA LEU A 162 -13.50 -2.46 28.57
C LEU A 162 -13.51 -2.00 30.03
N GLU A 163 -13.18 -0.75 30.32
CA GLU A 163 -13.33 -0.05 31.62
C GLU A 163 -14.65 0.68 31.69
#